data_683bae347138b11e92ec1866e6b4c6a5
#
_entry.id   683bae347138b11e92ec1866e6b4c6a5
#
_cell.length_a   1.000
_cell.length_b   1.000
_cell.length_c   1.000
_cell.angle_alpha   90.00
_cell.angle_beta   90.00
_cell.angle_gamma   90.00
#
_symmetry.space_group_name_H-M   'P 1'
#
loop_
_entity.id
_entity.type
_entity.pdbx_description
1 polymer ?
#
loop_
_entity_poly.entity_id
_entity_poly.type
_entity_poly.pdbx_seq_one_letter_code
_entity_poly.pdbx_strand_id
1 'polypeptide(L)'
;MDSDTVPELYTIWSEAKERIAQGDYDKAIEIYKYVLIRYSDNDIALEYANAYLGDIYLTLRRLDLAENHIKKAINCSPDNPSYHYLLGFTYSIQSQWDKAIGEFEVAVDKEPYNSEYLRGLGWAIHRTGDKAKGLAYLHRAIDLAPTNVNILTDLAAAYLSDLQFYKAREYAEKALGIDPDSKVTREVLDNIDRFQRDHGRFGEP
;
A
#
# COMPACT_ATOMS: atom_id res chain seq x y z
N MET A 1 25.76 -7.62 -21.42
CA MET A 1 24.48 -8.33 -21.67
C MET A 1 24.53 -8.90 -23.06
N ASP A 2 24.38 -10.22 -23.20
CA ASP A 2 24.21 -10.82 -24.51
C ASP A 2 22.93 -10.27 -25.14
N SER A 3 22.97 -9.88 -26.42
CA SER A 3 21.85 -9.30 -27.14
C SER A 3 20.59 -10.15 -27.14
N ASP A 4 20.70 -11.43 -26.86
CA ASP A 4 19.62 -12.41 -26.88
C ASP A 4 18.91 -12.55 -25.51
N THR A 5 19.52 -12.11 -24.40
CA THR A 5 18.98 -12.25 -23.05
C THR A 5 17.83 -11.29 -22.78
N VAL A 6 17.85 -10.08 -23.36
CA VAL A 6 16.84 -9.05 -23.11
C VAL A 6 15.47 -9.42 -23.70
N PRO A 7 15.37 -9.86 -24.97
CA PRO A 7 14.09 -10.29 -25.56
C PRO A 7 13.45 -11.48 -24.81
N GLU A 8 14.28 -12.43 -24.35
CA GLU A 8 13.81 -13.60 -23.59
C GLU A 8 13.21 -13.19 -22.25
N LEU A 9 13.87 -12.33 -21.49
CA LEU A 9 13.36 -11.80 -20.22
C LEU A 9 12.03 -11.04 -20.39
N TYR A 10 11.90 -10.23 -21.44
CA TYR A 10 10.65 -9.53 -21.74
C TYR A 10 9.49 -10.49 -21.96
N THR A 11 9.72 -11.58 -22.67
CA THR A 11 8.70 -12.62 -22.92
C THR A 11 8.28 -13.29 -21.61
N ILE A 12 9.25 -13.69 -20.77
CA ILE A 12 9.02 -14.31 -19.46
C ILE A 12 8.23 -13.36 -18.55
N TRP A 13 8.60 -12.09 -18.49
CA TRP A 13 7.89 -11.10 -17.67
C TRP A 13 6.48 -10.83 -18.16
N SER A 14 6.26 -10.81 -19.47
CA SER A 14 4.94 -10.65 -20.05
C SER A 14 4.03 -11.80 -19.67
N GLU A 15 4.53 -13.04 -19.76
CA GLU A 15 3.80 -14.23 -19.33
C GLU A 15 3.48 -14.17 -17.82
N ALA A 16 4.47 -13.85 -16.97
CA ALA A 16 4.24 -13.75 -15.53
C ALA A 16 3.18 -12.69 -15.17
N LYS A 17 3.22 -11.52 -15.83
CA LYS A 17 2.21 -10.46 -15.65
C LYS A 17 0.82 -10.91 -16.10
N GLU A 18 0.73 -11.65 -17.18
CA GLU A 18 -0.55 -12.22 -17.64
C GLU A 18 -1.12 -13.20 -16.61
N ARG A 19 -0.28 -14.06 -16.00
CA ARG A 19 -0.70 -14.95 -14.91
C ARG A 19 -1.21 -14.18 -13.70
N ILE A 20 -0.53 -13.10 -13.32
CA ILE A 20 -1.00 -12.22 -12.23
C ILE A 20 -2.38 -11.63 -12.58
N ALA A 21 -2.55 -11.11 -13.80
CA ALA A 21 -3.82 -10.54 -14.24
C ALA A 21 -4.98 -11.57 -14.24
N GLN A 22 -4.66 -12.84 -14.47
CA GLN A 22 -5.60 -13.97 -14.41
C GLN A 22 -5.84 -14.48 -12.98
N GLY A 23 -5.10 -13.96 -11.98
CA GLY A 23 -5.15 -14.45 -10.59
C GLY A 23 -4.39 -15.77 -10.37
N ASP A 24 -3.65 -16.26 -11.37
CA ASP A 24 -2.85 -17.49 -11.30
C ASP A 24 -1.48 -17.18 -10.65
N TYR A 25 -1.53 -16.82 -9.35
CA TYR A 25 -0.36 -16.43 -8.58
C TYR A 25 0.66 -17.56 -8.43
N ASP A 26 0.23 -18.82 -8.39
CA ASP A 26 1.15 -19.96 -8.24
C ASP A 26 2.07 -20.07 -9.45
N LYS A 27 1.52 -19.99 -10.67
CA LYS A 27 2.34 -19.99 -11.89
C LYS A 27 3.21 -18.74 -12.01
N ALA A 28 2.71 -17.59 -11.63
CA ALA A 28 3.53 -16.36 -11.60
C ALA A 28 4.73 -16.52 -10.66
N ILE A 29 4.53 -17.10 -9.47
CA ILE A 29 5.60 -17.39 -8.52
C ILE A 29 6.63 -18.37 -9.13
N GLU A 30 6.17 -19.43 -9.80
CA GLU A 30 7.08 -20.39 -10.46
C GLU A 30 7.94 -19.70 -11.52
N ILE A 31 7.34 -18.84 -12.36
CA ILE A 31 8.05 -18.10 -13.39
C ILE A 31 9.10 -17.16 -12.77
N TYR A 32 8.75 -16.36 -11.75
CA TYR A 32 9.73 -15.47 -11.12
C TYR A 32 10.83 -16.25 -10.37
N LYS A 33 10.52 -17.38 -9.75
CA LYS A 33 11.55 -18.25 -9.16
C LYS A 33 12.48 -18.83 -10.21
N TYR A 34 11.96 -19.22 -11.38
CA TYR A 34 12.79 -19.64 -12.51
C TYR A 34 13.75 -18.50 -12.92
N VAL A 35 13.26 -17.24 -12.99
CA VAL A 35 14.11 -16.09 -13.30
C VAL A 35 15.23 -15.93 -12.29
N LEU A 36 14.94 -16.04 -10.98
CA LEU A 36 15.96 -15.94 -9.93
C LEU A 36 17.08 -16.99 -10.04
N ILE A 37 16.77 -18.18 -10.58
CA ILE A 37 17.74 -19.27 -10.75
C ILE A 37 18.49 -19.09 -12.07
N ARG A 38 17.75 -18.85 -13.17
CA ARG A 38 18.30 -18.84 -14.53
C ARG A 38 19.16 -17.61 -14.81
N TYR A 39 18.84 -16.49 -14.15
CA TYR A 39 19.47 -15.18 -14.36
C TYR A 39 20.10 -14.65 -13.06
N SER A 40 20.76 -15.56 -12.30
CA SER A 40 21.35 -15.25 -10.99
C SER A 40 22.44 -14.17 -11.04
N ASP A 41 23.05 -13.95 -12.19
CA ASP A 41 24.11 -12.96 -12.41
C ASP A 41 23.60 -11.67 -13.07
N ASN A 42 22.27 -11.50 -13.18
CA ASN A 42 21.64 -10.36 -13.81
C ASN A 42 20.87 -9.54 -12.75
N ASP A 43 21.45 -8.42 -12.31
CA ASP A 43 20.88 -7.58 -11.25
C ASP A 43 19.49 -7.07 -11.59
N ILE A 44 19.22 -6.72 -12.86
CA ILE A 44 17.90 -6.24 -13.31
C ILE A 44 16.88 -7.38 -13.18
N ALA A 45 17.24 -8.60 -13.60
CA ALA A 45 16.34 -9.74 -13.49
C ALA A 45 16.06 -10.10 -12.01
N LEU A 46 17.08 -10.02 -11.16
CA LEU A 46 16.97 -10.27 -9.73
C LEU A 46 16.08 -9.20 -9.05
N GLU A 47 16.30 -7.94 -9.37
CA GLU A 47 15.50 -6.82 -8.86
C GLU A 47 14.01 -7.01 -9.18
N TYR A 48 13.68 -7.15 -10.47
CA TYR A 48 12.29 -7.28 -10.91
C TYR A 48 11.63 -8.55 -10.37
N ALA A 49 12.31 -9.69 -10.43
CA ALA A 49 11.73 -10.94 -9.93
C ALA A 49 11.45 -10.87 -8.42
N ASN A 50 12.36 -10.28 -7.64
CA ASN A 50 12.14 -10.10 -6.21
C ASN A 50 11.03 -9.08 -5.91
N ALA A 51 10.95 -7.98 -6.64
CA ALA A 51 9.89 -6.99 -6.47
C ALA A 51 8.50 -7.62 -6.71
N TYR A 52 8.33 -8.34 -7.83
CA TYR A 52 7.06 -9.00 -8.14
C TYR A 52 6.72 -10.15 -7.18
N LEU A 53 7.71 -10.95 -6.75
CA LEU A 53 7.47 -11.97 -5.73
C LEU A 53 7.03 -11.33 -4.40
N GLY A 54 7.64 -10.22 -4.02
CA GLY A 54 7.24 -9.46 -2.85
C GLY A 54 5.78 -9.01 -2.92
N ASP A 55 5.37 -8.41 -4.02
CA ASP A 55 4.00 -7.93 -4.26
C ASP A 55 2.98 -9.09 -4.29
N ILE A 56 3.30 -10.18 -4.99
CA ILE A 56 2.45 -11.39 -5.01
C ILE A 56 2.28 -11.95 -3.60
N TYR A 57 3.37 -12.11 -2.83
CA TYR A 57 3.28 -12.64 -1.48
C TYR A 57 2.52 -11.70 -0.53
N LEU A 58 2.63 -10.39 -0.74
CA LEU A 58 1.84 -9.39 -0.02
C LEU A 58 0.34 -9.56 -0.32
N THR A 59 -0.04 -9.72 -1.59
CA THR A 59 -1.40 -10.01 -2.03
C THR A 59 -1.93 -11.31 -1.40
N LEU A 60 -1.10 -12.35 -1.34
CA LEU A 60 -1.43 -13.64 -0.74
C LEU A 60 -1.34 -13.65 0.80
N ARG A 61 -1.09 -12.50 1.45
CA ARG A 61 -0.91 -12.35 2.89
C ARG A 61 0.21 -13.21 3.50
N ARG A 62 1.18 -13.59 2.69
CA ARG A 62 2.39 -14.31 3.13
C ARG A 62 3.48 -13.30 3.50
N LEU A 63 3.27 -12.58 4.61
CA LEU A 63 4.02 -11.35 4.94
C LEU A 63 5.52 -11.55 5.12
N ASP A 64 5.95 -12.65 5.73
CA ASP A 64 7.38 -12.94 5.91
C ASP A 64 8.10 -13.15 4.57
N LEU A 65 7.44 -13.81 3.61
CA LEU A 65 7.98 -13.99 2.26
C LEU A 65 7.99 -12.67 1.49
N ALA A 66 6.93 -11.86 1.63
CA ALA A 66 6.87 -10.54 1.05
C ALA A 66 8.04 -9.67 1.54
N GLU A 67 8.22 -9.55 2.85
CA GLU A 67 9.33 -8.80 3.46
C GLU A 67 10.69 -9.25 2.93
N ASN A 68 10.93 -10.57 2.89
CA ASN A 68 12.22 -11.10 2.42
C ASN A 68 12.50 -10.73 0.96
N HIS A 69 11.51 -10.88 0.09
CA HIS A 69 11.68 -10.57 -1.34
C HIS A 69 11.76 -9.07 -1.60
N ILE A 70 10.95 -8.24 -0.94
CA ILE A 70 11.04 -6.78 -1.06
C ILE A 70 12.41 -6.27 -0.62
N LYS A 71 12.95 -6.77 0.50
CA LYS A 71 14.31 -6.41 0.94
C LYS A 71 15.38 -6.78 -0.07
N LYS A 72 15.23 -7.90 -0.77
CA LYS A 72 16.16 -8.27 -1.85
C LYS A 72 16.06 -7.31 -3.04
N ALA A 73 14.84 -6.84 -3.38
CA ALA A 73 14.66 -5.83 -4.41
C ALA A 73 15.29 -4.48 -4.00
N ILE A 74 15.12 -4.07 -2.74
CA ILE A 74 15.79 -2.88 -2.18
C ILE A 74 17.32 -3.00 -2.23
N ASN A 75 17.87 -4.18 -1.95
CA ASN A 75 19.33 -4.38 -2.06
C ASN A 75 19.85 -4.19 -3.49
N CYS A 76 19.05 -4.52 -4.51
CA CYS A 76 19.41 -4.25 -5.90
C CYS A 76 19.24 -2.77 -6.27
N SER A 77 18.20 -2.11 -5.77
CA SER A 77 17.85 -0.71 -6.07
C SER A 77 17.45 0.04 -4.81
N PRO A 78 18.44 0.46 -3.97
CA PRO A 78 18.17 1.08 -2.67
C PRO A 78 17.44 2.43 -2.75
N ASP A 79 17.48 3.09 -3.90
CA ASP A 79 16.86 4.38 -4.12
C ASP A 79 15.45 4.30 -4.73
N ASN A 80 14.93 3.09 -4.97
CA ASN A 80 13.60 2.92 -5.57
C ASN A 80 12.49 3.11 -4.52
N PRO A 81 11.74 4.23 -4.57
CA PRO A 81 10.75 4.56 -3.53
C PRO A 81 9.59 3.56 -3.47
N SER A 82 9.26 2.90 -4.59
CA SER A 82 8.17 1.94 -4.64
C SER A 82 8.45 0.71 -3.78
N TYR A 83 9.71 0.27 -3.67
CA TYR A 83 10.07 -0.88 -2.84
C TYR A 83 10.01 -0.54 -1.35
N HIS A 84 10.44 0.67 -0.97
CA HIS A 84 10.28 1.18 0.39
C HIS A 84 8.80 1.31 0.76
N TYR A 85 7.97 1.83 -0.16
CA TYR A 85 6.53 1.86 0.06
C TYR A 85 5.93 0.47 0.28
N LEU A 86 6.28 -0.53 -0.55
CA LEU A 86 5.82 -1.91 -0.39
C LEU A 86 6.26 -2.52 0.95
N LEU A 87 7.51 -2.25 1.38
CA LEU A 87 8.01 -2.73 2.67
C LEU A 87 7.29 -2.05 3.84
N GLY A 88 7.10 -0.73 3.77
CA GLY A 88 6.31 0.03 4.75
C GLY A 88 4.87 -0.48 4.84
N PHE A 89 4.25 -0.78 3.71
CA PHE A 89 2.92 -1.37 3.67
C PHE A 89 2.88 -2.78 4.28
N THR A 90 3.90 -3.60 4.02
CA THR A 90 4.06 -4.92 4.65
C THR A 90 4.14 -4.79 6.17
N TYR A 91 4.97 -3.88 6.69
CA TYR A 91 5.08 -3.61 8.12
C TYR A 91 3.78 -3.06 8.73
N SER A 92 3.04 -2.24 7.98
CA SER A 92 1.73 -1.73 8.44
C SER A 92 0.73 -2.86 8.67
N ILE A 93 0.69 -3.85 7.77
CA ILE A 93 -0.18 -5.04 7.93
C ILE A 93 0.25 -5.87 9.16
N GLN A 94 1.54 -5.93 9.44
CA GLN A 94 2.08 -6.59 10.64
C GLN A 94 1.93 -5.74 11.92
N SER A 95 1.33 -4.54 11.82
CA SER A 95 1.23 -3.55 12.91
C SER A 95 2.58 -3.10 13.48
N GLN A 96 3.66 -3.20 12.69
CA GLN A 96 5.01 -2.73 13.04
C GLN A 96 5.17 -1.26 12.61
N TRP A 97 4.41 -0.37 13.26
CA TRP A 97 4.20 1.00 12.82
C TRP A 97 5.50 1.82 12.71
N ASP A 98 6.41 1.69 13.67
CA ASP A 98 7.69 2.44 13.63
C ASP A 98 8.56 2.05 12.43
N LYS A 99 8.58 0.76 12.08
CA LYS A 99 9.28 0.30 10.88
C LYS A 99 8.57 0.78 9.61
N ALA A 100 7.23 0.73 9.61
CA ALA A 100 6.45 1.22 8.48
C ALA A 100 6.71 2.71 8.22
N ILE A 101 6.76 3.55 9.28
CA ILE A 101 7.07 4.96 9.19
C ILE A 101 8.44 5.16 8.55
N GLY A 102 9.49 4.47 9.03
CA GLY A 102 10.84 4.60 8.49
C GLY A 102 10.90 4.32 6.98
N GLU A 103 10.23 3.27 6.53
CA GLU A 103 10.21 2.92 5.10
C GLU A 103 9.37 3.91 4.28
N PHE A 104 8.22 4.37 4.80
CA PHE A 104 7.41 5.37 4.12
C PHE A 104 8.10 6.74 4.07
N GLU A 105 8.87 7.12 5.09
CA GLU A 105 9.67 8.35 5.07
C GLU A 105 10.68 8.33 3.94
N VAL A 106 11.38 7.21 3.72
CA VAL A 106 12.29 7.05 2.57
C VAL A 106 11.54 7.24 1.26
N ALA A 107 10.36 6.62 1.10
CA ALA A 107 9.57 6.76 -0.12
C ALA A 107 9.10 8.22 -0.36
N VAL A 108 8.63 8.89 0.70
CA VAL A 108 8.19 10.30 0.63
C VAL A 108 9.35 11.25 0.36
N ASP A 109 10.54 11.00 0.92
CA ASP A 109 11.72 11.84 0.66
C ASP A 109 12.14 11.78 -0.82
N LYS A 110 11.99 10.65 -1.48
CA LYS A 110 12.26 10.49 -2.90
C LYS A 110 11.17 11.08 -3.79
N GLU A 111 9.90 10.92 -3.42
CA GLU A 111 8.73 11.40 -4.17
C GLU A 111 7.75 12.14 -3.25
N PRO A 112 8.02 13.40 -2.86
CA PRO A 112 7.26 14.12 -1.83
C PRO A 112 5.83 14.52 -2.24
N TYR A 113 5.50 14.37 -3.53
CA TYR A 113 4.17 14.65 -4.08
C TYR A 113 3.42 13.39 -4.50
N ASN A 114 3.88 12.21 -4.09
CA ASN A 114 3.17 10.96 -4.32
C ASN A 114 2.10 10.78 -3.24
N SER A 115 0.83 10.87 -3.64
CA SER A 115 -0.31 10.80 -2.71
C SER A 115 -0.41 9.47 -1.96
N GLU A 116 -0.03 8.35 -2.60
CA GLU A 116 -0.04 7.03 -1.95
C GLU A 116 1.04 6.90 -0.86
N TYR A 117 2.24 7.47 -1.11
CA TYR A 117 3.31 7.45 -0.11
C TYR A 117 2.94 8.33 1.09
N LEU A 118 2.39 9.52 0.84
CA LEU A 118 1.88 10.41 1.89
C LEU A 118 0.73 9.75 2.67
N ARG A 119 -0.16 9.04 1.99
CA ARG A 119 -1.25 8.28 2.61
C ARG A 119 -0.70 7.22 3.57
N GLY A 120 0.23 6.38 3.10
CA GLY A 120 0.86 5.34 3.91
C GLY A 120 1.55 5.90 5.15
N LEU A 121 2.35 6.96 4.95
CA LEU A 121 3.05 7.66 6.06
C LEU A 121 2.06 8.26 7.05
N GLY A 122 1.07 8.99 6.56
CA GLY A 122 0.04 9.63 7.39
C GLY A 122 -0.74 8.63 8.23
N TRP A 123 -1.17 7.53 7.63
CA TRP A 123 -1.85 6.47 8.33
C TRP A 123 -0.97 5.84 9.41
N ALA A 124 0.27 5.47 9.09
CA ALA A 124 1.19 4.86 10.04
C ALA A 124 1.48 5.77 11.24
N ILE A 125 1.74 7.07 11.01
CA ILE A 125 1.94 8.07 12.08
C ILE A 125 0.68 8.20 12.94
N HIS A 126 -0.51 8.27 12.34
CA HIS A 126 -1.76 8.35 13.08
C HIS A 126 -1.93 7.13 14.02
N ARG A 127 -1.53 5.94 13.56
CA ARG A 127 -1.60 4.68 14.33
C ARG A 127 -0.63 4.63 15.50
N THR A 128 0.47 5.38 15.50
CA THR A 128 1.39 5.51 16.65
C THR A 128 0.91 6.51 17.71
N GLY A 129 -0.17 7.25 17.42
CA GLY A 129 -0.79 8.18 18.36
C GLY A 129 -0.50 9.66 18.06
N ASP A 130 0.41 9.99 17.14
CA ASP A 130 0.58 11.36 16.66
C ASP A 130 -0.52 11.69 15.62
N LYS A 131 -1.73 11.82 16.15
CA LYS A 131 -2.95 12.01 15.36
C LYS A 131 -2.90 13.26 14.49
N ALA A 132 -2.39 14.37 15.04
CA ALA A 132 -2.33 15.64 14.33
C ALA A 132 -1.37 15.57 13.13
N LYS A 133 -0.17 15.01 13.32
CA LYS A 133 0.81 14.83 12.26
C LYS A 133 0.30 13.85 11.20
N GLY A 134 -0.30 12.72 11.64
CA GLY A 134 -0.87 11.73 10.74
C GLY A 134 -1.97 12.32 9.85
N LEU A 135 -2.93 13.05 10.43
CA LEU A 135 -3.98 13.74 9.68
C LEU A 135 -3.40 14.78 8.71
N ALA A 136 -2.35 15.52 9.09
CA ALA A 136 -1.71 16.49 8.19
C ALA A 136 -1.16 15.83 6.92
N TYR A 137 -0.54 14.66 7.03
CA TYR A 137 -0.08 13.90 5.86
C TYR A 137 -1.24 13.35 5.03
N LEU A 138 -2.31 12.84 5.66
CA LEU A 138 -3.49 12.36 4.95
C LEU A 138 -4.20 13.51 4.20
N HIS A 139 -4.26 14.71 4.79
CA HIS A 139 -4.77 15.90 4.10
C HIS A 139 -3.90 16.31 2.91
N ARG A 140 -2.57 16.31 3.05
CA ARG A 140 -1.69 16.54 1.90
C ARG A 140 -1.91 15.50 0.80
N ALA A 141 -2.15 14.25 1.16
CA ALA A 141 -2.44 13.19 0.19
C ALA A 141 -3.74 13.44 -0.57
N ILE A 142 -4.83 13.85 0.13
CA ILE A 142 -6.11 14.12 -0.51
C ILE A 142 -6.10 15.39 -1.35
N ASP A 143 -5.31 16.40 -0.97
CA ASP A 143 -5.12 17.61 -1.78
C ASP A 143 -4.47 17.30 -3.15
N LEU A 144 -3.59 16.30 -3.20
CA LEU A 144 -2.95 15.82 -4.43
C LEU A 144 -3.86 14.90 -5.27
N ALA A 145 -4.72 14.14 -4.62
CA ALA A 145 -5.59 13.17 -5.27
C ALA A 145 -7.03 13.23 -4.68
N PRO A 146 -7.82 14.29 -4.98
CA PRO A 146 -9.09 14.57 -4.32
C PRO A 146 -10.18 13.50 -4.50
N THR A 147 -10.06 12.65 -5.52
CA THR A 147 -11.00 11.58 -5.83
C THR A 147 -10.49 10.19 -5.46
N ASN A 148 -9.38 10.10 -4.75
CA ASN A 148 -8.84 8.81 -4.32
C ASN A 148 -9.67 8.24 -3.15
N VAL A 149 -10.43 7.20 -3.44
CA VAL A 149 -11.33 6.54 -2.48
C VAL A 149 -10.59 6.01 -1.26
N ASN A 150 -9.38 5.47 -1.44
CA ASN A 150 -8.60 4.93 -0.33
C ASN A 150 -8.18 6.03 0.65
N ILE A 151 -7.73 7.20 0.16
CA ILE A 151 -7.35 8.32 1.02
C ILE A 151 -8.57 8.86 1.77
N LEU A 152 -9.71 9.01 1.09
CA LEU A 152 -10.96 9.45 1.72
C LEU A 152 -11.40 8.45 2.81
N THR A 153 -11.28 7.16 2.54
CA THR A 153 -11.62 6.10 3.50
C THR A 153 -10.68 6.12 4.70
N ASP A 154 -9.37 6.32 4.49
CA ASP A 154 -8.38 6.42 5.57
C ASP A 154 -8.62 7.68 6.43
N LEU A 155 -8.99 8.81 5.82
CA LEU A 155 -9.41 10.01 6.55
C LEU A 155 -10.67 9.75 7.39
N ALA A 156 -11.67 9.07 6.81
CA ALA A 156 -12.88 8.70 7.55
C ALA A 156 -12.54 7.80 8.75
N ALA A 157 -11.71 6.80 8.57
CA ALA A 157 -11.28 5.89 9.62
C ALA A 157 -10.45 6.60 10.71
N ALA A 158 -9.54 7.51 10.31
CA ALA A 158 -8.76 8.31 11.24
C ALA A 158 -9.65 9.22 12.09
N TYR A 159 -10.57 9.96 11.48
CA TYR A 159 -11.53 10.81 12.20
C TYR A 159 -12.47 9.99 13.09
N LEU A 160 -12.89 8.79 12.66
CA LEU A 160 -13.68 7.89 13.50
C LEU A 160 -12.91 7.47 14.76
N SER A 161 -11.64 7.09 14.61
CA SER A 161 -10.81 6.71 15.75
C SER A 161 -10.56 7.89 16.72
N ASP A 162 -10.67 9.12 16.22
CA ASP A 162 -10.56 10.35 17.00
C ASP A 162 -11.92 10.85 17.53
N LEU A 163 -12.97 10.04 17.38
CA LEU A 163 -14.34 10.32 17.82
C LEU A 163 -14.93 11.59 17.14
N GLN A 164 -14.40 12.00 15.99
CA GLN A 164 -14.90 13.13 15.20
C GLN A 164 -15.92 12.64 14.16
N PHE A 165 -17.07 12.15 14.64
CA PHE A 165 -18.07 11.44 13.84
C PHE A 165 -18.59 12.22 12.63
N TYR A 166 -18.76 13.53 12.75
CA TYR A 166 -19.23 14.37 11.65
C TYR A 166 -18.24 14.32 10.48
N LYS A 167 -16.96 14.58 10.75
CA LYS A 167 -15.92 14.54 9.72
C LYS A 167 -15.72 13.12 9.16
N ALA A 168 -15.75 12.12 10.05
CA ALA A 168 -15.65 10.72 9.62
C ALA A 168 -16.74 10.38 8.60
N ARG A 169 -18.00 10.79 8.87
CA ARG A 169 -19.13 10.58 7.97
C ARG A 169 -18.95 11.36 6.67
N GLU A 170 -18.58 12.63 6.74
CA GLU A 170 -18.36 13.47 5.55
C GLU A 170 -17.38 12.82 4.57
N TYR A 171 -16.24 12.32 5.05
CA TYR A 171 -15.25 11.67 4.20
C TYR A 171 -15.71 10.29 3.69
N ALA A 172 -16.41 9.51 4.51
CA ALA A 172 -16.98 8.23 4.08
C ALA A 172 -18.05 8.41 2.99
N GLU A 173 -18.94 9.40 3.13
CA GLU A 173 -19.96 9.71 2.12
C GLU A 173 -19.33 10.24 0.82
N LYS A 174 -18.29 11.06 0.89
CA LYS A 174 -17.51 11.47 -0.30
C LYS A 174 -16.89 10.26 -1.01
N ALA A 175 -16.30 9.33 -0.26
CA ALA A 175 -15.71 8.12 -0.84
C ALA A 175 -16.78 7.24 -1.52
N LEU A 176 -17.95 7.03 -0.89
CA LEU A 176 -19.07 6.28 -1.47
C LEU A 176 -19.73 6.98 -2.65
N GLY A 177 -19.66 8.33 -2.70
CA GLY A 177 -20.11 9.09 -3.87
C GLY A 177 -19.27 8.83 -5.12
N ILE A 178 -18.00 8.42 -4.94
CA ILE A 178 -17.07 8.10 -6.03
C ILE A 178 -17.13 6.57 -6.34
N ASP A 179 -17.04 5.74 -5.32
CA ASP A 179 -17.16 4.27 -5.42
C ASP A 179 -18.28 3.77 -4.50
N PRO A 180 -19.52 3.68 -5.02
CA PRO A 180 -20.65 3.18 -4.23
C PRO A 180 -20.51 1.73 -3.78
N ASP A 181 -19.64 0.96 -4.39
CA ASP A 181 -19.44 -0.47 -4.09
C ASP A 181 -18.29 -0.75 -3.12
N SER A 182 -17.60 0.29 -2.64
CA SER A 182 -16.51 0.16 -1.67
C SER A 182 -17.01 -0.48 -0.36
N LYS A 183 -16.66 -1.74 -0.17
CA LYS A 183 -17.02 -2.49 1.05
C LYS A 183 -16.34 -1.91 2.29
N VAL A 184 -15.07 -1.51 2.15
CA VAL A 184 -14.28 -0.95 3.26
C VAL A 184 -14.89 0.36 3.75
N THR A 185 -15.29 1.24 2.82
CA THR A 185 -15.91 2.52 3.17
C THR A 185 -17.30 2.32 3.80
N ARG A 186 -18.08 1.37 3.30
CA ARG A 186 -19.38 1.01 3.94
C ARG A 186 -19.18 0.51 5.37
N GLU A 187 -18.17 -0.33 5.60
CA GLU A 187 -17.85 -0.81 6.96
C GLU A 187 -17.48 0.34 7.90
N VAL A 188 -16.72 1.33 7.42
CA VAL A 188 -16.42 2.54 8.20
C VAL A 188 -17.70 3.29 8.55
N LEU A 189 -18.60 3.48 7.59
CA LEU A 189 -19.89 4.16 7.81
C LEU A 189 -20.78 3.39 8.79
N ASP A 190 -20.88 2.08 8.66
CA ASP A 190 -21.63 1.21 9.59
C ASP A 190 -21.08 1.30 11.02
N ASN A 191 -19.75 1.40 11.17
CA ASN A 191 -19.11 1.60 12.48
C ASN A 191 -19.45 2.97 13.07
N ILE A 192 -19.49 4.04 12.26
CA ILE A 192 -19.93 5.37 12.69
C ILE A 192 -21.38 5.30 13.18
N ASP A 193 -22.27 4.66 12.41
CA ASP A 193 -23.70 4.55 12.75
C ASP A 193 -23.91 3.73 14.04
N ARG A 194 -23.16 2.65 14.20
CA ARG A 194 -23.21 1.83 15.42
C ARG A 194 -22.79 2.64 16.64
N PHE A 195 -21.66 3.33 16.54
CA PHE A 195 -21.12 4.12 17.65
C PHE A 195 -22.07 5.24 18.06
N GLN A 196 -22.70 5.93 17.10
CA GLN A 196 -23.68 6.97 17.37
C GLN A 196 -24.97 6.45 18.01
N ARG A 197 -25.38 5.21 17.67
CA ARG A 197 -26.54 4.56 18.32
C ARG A 197 -26.26 4.18 19.77
N ASP A 198 -25.05 3.63 20.02
CA ASP A 198 -24.69 3.11 21.34
C ASP A 198 -24.37 4.21 22.35
N HIS A 199 -23.90 5.38 21.90
CA HIS A 199 -23.41 6.46 22.76
C HIS A 199 -24.20 7.78 22.64
N GLY A 200 -25.28 7.80 21.89
CA GLY A 200 -26.05 9.02 21.59
C GLY A 200 -25.37 9.88 20.52
N ARG A 201 -26.12 10.85 19.94
CA ARG A 201 -25.59 11.80 18.95
C ARG A 201 -24.66 12.80 19.65
N PHE A 202 -23.38 12.46 19.78
CA PHE A 202 -22.36 13.40 20.24
C PHE A 202 -21.90 14.27 19.06
N GLY A 203 -22.06 15.60 19.21
CA GLY A 203 -21.44 16.57 18.33
C GLY A 203 -22.26 16.88 17.07
N GLU A 204 -23.49 17.31 17.20
CA GLU A 204 -24.09 18.24 16.22
C GLU A 204 -23.44 19.61 16.43
N PRO A 205 -23.09 20.36 15.33
CA PRO A 205 -22.47 21.67 15.44
C PRO A 205 -23.35 22.71 16.13
#